data_d0bcbff29f5275259876a085fe54323f
#
_entry.id   d0bcbff29f5275259876a085fe54323f
#
_cell.length_a   1.000
_cell.length_b   1.000
_cell.length_c   1.000
_cell.angle_alpha   90.00
_cell.angle_beta   90.00
_cell.angle_gamma   90.00
#
_symmetry.space_group_name_H-M   'P 1'
#
loop_
_entity.id
_entity.type
_entity.pdbx_description
1 polymer ?
#
loop_
_entity_poly.entity_id
_entity_poly.type
_entity_poly.pdbx_seq_one_letter_code
_entity_poly.pdbx_strand_id
1 'polypeptide(L)'
;KAKRTFLDLQEVRKWKSLTFTENQQHLERDRDMFLFQIYTGYYFKDLLIFTKDHLQMDEEYGHVILGARDKNGNQTIIPLFKFPYAQTILERYRSRASDKLVFDKQYLVEEPVYNRNLKEIAKMAGIHKNITNKVARHTNAQLWIRYGAEGAVLSKMMGHTKQETTRNYYDVNLPEIVEGTKRVDFGAMGI
;
A
#
# COMPACT_ATOMS: atom_id res chain seq x y z
N LYS A 1 -14.82 -17.90 -11.99
CA LYS A 1 -14.48 -16.51 -11.59
C LYS A 1 -13.19 -16.12 -12.28
N ALA A 2 -13.14 -14.96 -12.93
CA ALA A 2 -11.91 -14.46 -13.55
C ALA A 2 -10.80 -14.35 -12.50
N LYS A 3 -9.60 -14.86 -12.81
CA LYS A 3 -8.45 -14.80 -11.92
C LYS A 3 -8.04 -13.34 -11.77
N ARG A 4 -8.00 -12.83 -10.53
CA ARG A 4 -7.61 -11.45 -10.25
C ARG A 4 -6.12 -11.26 -10.54
N THR A 5 -5.77 -10.20 -11.26
CA THR A 5 -4.38 -9.83 -11.54
C THR A 5 -3.72 -9.29 -10.27
N PHE A 6 -2.48 -9.73 -10.02
CA PHE A 6 -1.60 -9.19 -8.98
C PHE A 6 -0.14 -9.30 -9.45
N LEU A 7 0.75 -8.54 -8.82
CA LEU A 7 2.19 -8.67 -9.00
C LEU A 7 2.76 -9.66 -7.98
N ASP A 8 3.64 -10.55 -8.43
CA ASP A 8 4.45 -11.33 -7.50
C ASP A 8 5.64 -10.51 -6.95
N LEU A 9 6.40 -11.08 -6.01
CA LEU A 9 7.52 -10.39 -5.38
C LEU A 9 8.58 -9.92 -6.37
N GLN A 10 8.89 -10.73 -7.38
CA GLN A 10 9.90 -10.38 -8.39
C GLN A 10 9.41 -9.23 -9.27
N GLU A 11 8.14 -9.21 -9.61
CA GLU A 11 7.52 -8.12 -10.37
C GLU A 11 7.50 -6.82 -9.55
N VAL A 12 7.20 -6.90 -8.24
CA VAL A 12 7.27 -5.72 -7.36
C VAL A 12 8.71 -5.20 -7.24
N ARG A 13 9.71 -6.07 -7.13
CA ARG A 13 11.13 -5.69 -7.16
C ARG A 13 11.52 -4.99 -8.46
N LYS A 14 11.14 -5.55 -9.62
CA LYS A 14 11.36 -4.92 -10.92
C LYS A 14 10.71 -3.55 -11.00
N TRP A 15 9.48 -3.43 -10.52
CA TRP A 15 8.73 -2.17 -10.46
C TRP A 15 9.47 -1.12 -9.63
N LYS A 16 9.91 -1.49 -8.43
CA LYS A 16 10.65 -0.61 -7.52
C LYS A 16 12.00 -0.18 -8.09
N SER A 17 12.72 -1.07 -8.78
CA SER A 17 14.07 -0.83 -9.29
C SER A 17 14.14 0.01 -10.56
N LEU A 18 13.00 0.37 -11.16
CA LEU A 18 12.99 1.22 -12.35
C LEU A 18 13.64 2.57 -12.08
N THR A 19 14.45 2.99 -13.02
CA THR A 19 15.04 4.33 -13.08
C THR A 19 14.35 5.16 -14.16
N PHE A 20 14.28 6.46 -13.95
CA PHE A 20 13.55 7.39 -14.80
C PHE A 20 14.44 8.57 -15.17
N THR A 21 14.27 9.07 -16.40
CA THR A 21 14.91 10.30 -16.85
C THR A 21 14.18 11.53 -16.29
N GLU A 22 14.78 12.72 -16.44
CA GLU A 22 14.15 13.98 -16.02
C GLU A 22 12.77 14.19 -16.66
N ASN A 23 12.59 13.79 -17.91
CA ASN A 23 11.31 13.91 -18.60
C ASN A 23 10.25 12.87 -18.14
N GLN A 24 10.65 11.89 -17.34
CA GLN A 24 9.82 10.80 -16.83
C GLN A 24 9.50 10.93 -15.33
N GLN A 25 9.74 12.06 -14.71
CA GLN A 25 9.45 12.27 -13.28
C GLN A 25 8.00 12.01 -12.90
N HIS A 26 7.07 12.24 -13.82
CA HIS A 26 5.66 11.91 -13.63
C HIS A 26 5.41 10.38 -13.53
N LEU A 27 6.20 9.57 -14.24
CA LEU A 27 6.15 8.11 -14.12
C LEU A 27 6.82 7.64 -12.83
N GLU A 28 7.94 8.26 -12.43
CA GLU A 28 8.59 7.97 -11.14
C GLU A 28 7.63 8.20 -9.98
N ARG A 29 6.93 9.34 -9.98
CA ARG A 29 5.90 9.66 -9.00
C ARG A 29 4.82 8.58 -8.95
N ASP A 30 4.27 8.20 -10.10
CA ASP A 30 3.18 7.23 -10.17
C ASP A 30 3.67 5.80 -9.85
N ARG A 31 4.95 5.46 -10.14
CA ARG A 31 5.62 4.27 -9.66
C ARG A 31 5.62 4.22 -8.13
N ASP A 32 6.00 5.29 -7.49
CA ASP A 32 6.08 5.39 -6.04
C ASP A 32 4.68 5.36 -5.40
N MET A 33 3.70 6.07 -5.96
CA MET A 33 2.31 6.03 -5.48
C MET A 33 1.72 4.62 -5.58
N PHE A 34 2.04 3.87 -6.63
CA PHE A 34 1.59 2.49 -6.78
C PHE A 34 2.26 1.54 -5.79
N LEU A 35 3.56 1.73 -5.51
CA LEU A 35 4.23 1.01 -4.42
C LEU A 35 3.59 1.32 -3.06
N PHE A 36 3.28 2.57 -2.79
CA PHE A 36 2.59 2.94 -1.56
C PHE A 36 1.21 2.27 -1.45
N GLN A 37 0.45 2.18 -2.56
CA GLN A 37 -0.79 1.39 -2.59
C GLN A 37 -0.55 -0.10 -2.34
N ILE A 38 0.53 -0.68 -2.87
CA ILE A 38 0.91 -2.06 -2.58
C ILE A 38 1.22 -2.24 -1.09
N TYR A 39 1.93 -1.30 -0.46
CA TYR A 39 2.31 -1.39 0.95
C TYR A 39 1.13 -1.22 1.90
N THR A 40 0.18 -0.40 1.54
CA THR A 40 -0.98 -0.08 2.39
C THR A 40 -2.25 -0.87 2.06
N GLY A 41 -2.32 -1.45 0.86
CA GLY A 41 -3.55 -2.03 0.33
C GLY A 41 -4.62 -0.98 -0.03
N TYR A 42 -4.27 0.29 -0.10
CA TYR A 42 -5.18 1.38 -0.43
C TYR A 42 -5.70 1.30 -1.87
N TYR A 43 -6.95 1.70 -2.06
CA TYR A 43 -7.43 2.08 -3.39
C TYR A 43 -6.92 3.49 -3.74
N PHE A 44 -7.01 3.84 -5.01
CA PHE A 44 -6.62 5.18 -5.47
C PHE A 44 -7.33 6.30 -4.68
N LYS A 45 -8.62 6.15 -4.41
CA LYS A 45 -9.40 7.11 -3.63
C LYS A 45 -8.90 7.28 -2.18
N ASP A 46 -8.40 6.21 -1.58
CA ASP A 46 -7.86 6.27 -0.22
C ASP A 46 -6.61 7.16 -0.16
N LEU A 47 -5.79 7.20 -1.23
CA LEU A 47 -4.64 8.12 -1.32
C LEU A 47 -5.08 9.59 -1.31
N LEU A 48 -6.19 9.90 -1.99
CA LEU A 48 -6.69 11.28 -2.11
C LEU A 48 -7.16 11.87 -0.79
N ILE A 49 -7.57 11.01 0.16
CA ILE A 49 -8.12 11.40 1.47
C ILE A 49 -7.20 11.00 2.63
N PHE A 50 -6.00 10.49 2.33
CA PHE A 50 -5.06 10.07 3.36
C PHE A 50 -4.52 11.28 4.12
N THR A 51 -4.83 11.36 5.42
CA THR A 51 -4.48 12.51 6.26
C THR A 51 -3.37 12.19 7.26
N LYS A 52 -2.72 13.25 7.75
CA LYS A 52 -1.66 13.18 8.76
C LYS A 52 -2.15 12.54 10.06
N ASP A 53 -3.44 12.69 10.38
CA ASP A 53 -4.04 12.09 11.58
C ASP A 53 -4.04 10.56 11.54
N HIS A 54 -4.03 9.98 10.33
CA HIS A 54 -3.95 8.53 10.16
C HIS A 54 -2.51 7.98 10.22
N LEU A 55 -1.50 8.82 9.98
CA LEU A 55 -0.09 8.43 9.98
C LEU A 55 0.51 8.70 11.35
N GLN A 56 0.81 7.63 12.09
CA GLN A 56 1.40 7.72 13.41
C GLN A 56 2.81 7.13 13.43
N MET A 57 3.62 7.62 14.35
CA MET A 57 4.94 7.07 14.63
C MET A 57 4.85 6.30 15.95
N ASP A 58 5.01 5.00 15.89
CA ASP A 58 5.21 4.16 17.06
C ASP A 58 6.68 4.17 17.46
N GLU A 59 6.98 4.32 18.75
CA GLU A 59 8.35 4.47 19.25
C GLU A 59 9.17 3.17 19.10
N GLU A 60 8.53 2.03 19.14
CA GLU A 60 9.17 0.71 19.05
C GLU A 60 9.27 0.22 17.61
N TYR A 61 8.20 0.38 16.82
CA TYR A 61 8.09 -0.25 15.52
C TYR A 61 8.30 0.72 14.34
N GLY A 62 8.00 2.01 14.48
CA GLY A 62 8.08 2.98 13.41
C GLY A 62 6.72 3.41 12.85
N HIS A 63 6.64 3.78 11.59
CA HIS A 63 5.41 4.29 11.00
C HIS A 63 4.29 3.24 10.94
N VAL A 64 3.10 3.63 11.42
CA VAL A 64 1.86 2.86 11.40
C VAL A 64 0.76 3.73 10.83
N ILE A 65 -0.13 3.15 10.06
CA ILE A 65 -1.35 3.84 9.64
C ILE A 65 -2.52 3.30 10.46
N LEU A 66 -3.16 4.20 11.19
CA LEU A 66 -4.37 3.94 11.97
C LEU A 66 -5.52 4.75 11.39
N GLY A 67 -6.62 4.13 11.01
CA GLY A 67 -7.74 4.89 10.49
C GLY A 67 -8.89 4.09 9.94
N ALA A 68 -9.96 4.81 9.64
CA ALA A 68 -11.09 4.28 8.90
C ALA A 68 -10.84 4.38 7.40
N ARG A 69 -11.30 3.38 6.66
CA ARG A 69 -11.34 3.45 5.20
C ARG A 69 -12.62 4.14 4.76
N ASP A 70 -12.50 4.99 3.74
CA ASP A 70 -13.61 5.76 3.17
C ASP A 70 -14.86 4.90 2.89
N LYS A 71 -14.66 3.69 2.38
CA LYS A 71 -15.77 2.88 1.86
C LYS A 71 -16.63 2.17 2.93
N ASN A 72 -16.08 1.82 4.09
CA ASN A 72 -16.74 0.90 5.04
C ASN A 72 -16.70 1.37 6.50
N GLY A 73 -16.05 2.50 6.81
CA GLY A 73 -15.91 2.99 8.18
C GLY A 73 -15.13 2.07 9.14
N ASN A 74 -14.60 0.96 8.64
CA ASN A 74 -13.87 0.01 9.48
C ASN A 74 -12.47 0.51 9.78
N GLN A 75 -12.10 0.45 11.03
CA GLN A 75 -10.75 0.76 11.46
C GLN A 75 -9.74 -0.21 10.84
N THR A 76 -8.68 0.34 10.28
CA THR A 76 -7.55 -0.40 9.73
C THR A 76 -6.30 -0.11 10.55
N ILE A 77 -5.43 -1.11 10.69
CA ILE A 77 -4.08 -0.95 11.26
C ILE A 77 -3.11 -1.50 10.23
N ILE A 78 -2.26 -0.63 9.67
CA ILE A 78 -1.32 -1.02 8.62
C ILE A 78 0.10 -0.82 9.16
N PRO A 79 0.89 -1.90 9.31
CA PRO A 79 2.27 -1.83 9.81
C PRO A 79 3.21 -1.33 8.69
N LEU A 80 3.20 -0.01 8.44
CA LEU A 80 3.96 0.60 7.35
C LEU A 80 5.47 0.41 7.52
N PHE A 81 5.95 0.26 8.76
CA PHE A 81 7.34 -0.04 9.09
C PHE A 81 7.87 -1.35 8.48
N LYS A 82 6.99 -2.27 8.06
CA LYS A 82 7.37 -3.49 7.33
C LYS A 82 7.88 -3.22 5.91
N PHE A 83 7.69 -1.99 5.41
CA PHE A 83 8.08 -1.56 4.08
C PHE A 83 9.03 -0.35 4.17
N PRO A 84 10.35 -0.55 4.30
CA PRO A 84 11.30 0.55 4.51
C PRO A 84 11.23 1.64 3.43
N TYR A 85 10.94 1.28 2.18
CA TYR A 85 10.84 2.25 1.09
C TYR A 85 9.63 3.19 1.23
N ALA A 86 8.62 2.82 2.04
CA ALA A 86 7.49 3.71 2.31
C ALA A 86 7.92 5.04 2.94
N GLN A 87 8.97 5.02 3.78
CA GLN A 87 9.55 6.23 4.36
C GLN A 87 10.05 7.19 3.28
N THR A 88 10.80 6.68 2.30
CA THR A 88 11.29 7.47 1.17
C THR A 88 10.14 8.12 0.39
N ILE A 89 9.05 7.38 0.17
CA ILE A 89 7.86 7.91 -0.52
C ILE A 89 7.21 9.03 0.30
N LEU A 90 7.02 8.80 1.59
CA LEU A 90 6.44 9.82 2.49
C LEU A 90 7.29 11.10 2.49
N GLU A 91 8.60 11.01 2.58
CA GLU A 91 9.50 12.17 2.59
C GLU A 91 9.48 12.92 1.25
N ARG A 92 9.47 12.19 0.13
CA ARG A 92 9.51 12.77 -1.21
C ARG A 92 8.24 13.52 -1.59
N TYR A 93 7.08 13.00 -1.22
CA TYR A 93 5.79 13.50 -1.68
C TYR A 93 4.94 14.14 -0.58
N ARG A 94 5.51 14.34 0.60
CA ARG A 94 4.82 14.91 1.75
C ARG A 94 4.28 16.30 1.43
N SER A 95 3.01 16.54 1.78
CA SER A 95 2.45 17.89 1.78
C SER A 95 3.15 18.74 2.82
N ARG A 96 3.69 19.88 2.36
CA ARG A 96 4.26 20.94 3.20
C ARG A 96 3.23 22.01 3.54
N ALA A 97 2.05 21.94 2.93
CA ALA A 97 0.95 22.83 3.24
C ALA A 97 0.41 22.57 4.65
N SER A 98 -0.28 23.55 5.20
CA SER A 98 -1.00 23.43 6.48
C SER A 98 -2.24 22.55 6.40
N ASP A 99 -2.53 22.00 5.24
CA ASP A 99 -3.63 21.06 5.06
C ASP A 99 -3.41 19.73 5.81
N LYS A 100 -4.48 18.96 5.96
CA LYS A 100 -4.45 17.70 6.69
C LYS A 100 -3.89 16.53 5.85
N LEU A 101 -3.68 16.69 4.55
CA LEU A 101 -3.27 15.60 3.68
C LEU A 101 -1.82 15.19 3.91
N VAL A 102 -1.52 13.90 3.77
CA VAL A 102 -0.15 13.38 3.82
C VAL A 102 0.58 13.72 2.52
N PHE A 103 -0.03 13.45 1.38
CA PHE A 103 0.54 13.76 0.07
C PHE A 103 0.07 15.12 -0.44
N ASP A 104 0.99 15.88 -1.01
CA ASP A 104 0.64 17.13 -1.69
C ASP A 104 -0.22 16.84 -2.92
N LYS A 105 -1.29 17.63 -3.09
CA LYS A 105 -2.25 17.46 -4.20
C LYS A 105 -1.63 17.52 -5.58
N GLN A 106 -0.53 18.27 -5.75
CA GLN A 106 0.20 18.35 -7.02
C GLN A 106 0.76 16.99 -7.48
N TYR A 107 0.95 16.05 -6.55
CA TYR A 107 1.43 14.69 -6.85
C TYR A 107 0.30 13.69 -7.09
N LEU A 108 -0.94 14.08 -6.88
CA LEU A 108 -2.11 13.23 -7.05
C LEU A 108 -2.81 13.60 -8.37
N VAL A 109 -2.65 12.77 -9.38
CA VAL A 109 -3.27 12.96 -10.69
C VAL A 109 -4.65 12.31 -10.78
N GLU A 110 -5.41 12.59 -11.84
CA GLU A 110 -6.68 11.92 -12.07
C GLU A 110 -6.49 10.42 -12.35
N GLU A 111 -7.44 9.60 -11.90
CA GLU A 111 -7.39 8.14 -12.00
C GLU A 111 -7.16 7.62 -13.43
N PRO A 112 -7.77 8.18 -14.51
CA PRO A 112 -7.50 7.73 -15.87
C PRO A 112 -6.04 7.98 -16.30
N VAL A 113 -5.48 9.13 -15.95
CA VAL A 113 -4.06 9.47 -16.21
C VAL A 113 -3.15 8.52 -15.44
N TYR A 114 -3.43 8.31 -14.17
CA TYR A 114 -2.69 7.37 -13.34
C TYR A 114 -2.68 5.96 -13.93
N ASN A 115 -3.85 5.41 -14.28
CA ASN A 115 -3.93 4.08 -14.88
C ASN A 115 -3.21 3.97 -16.23
N ARG A 116 -3.15 5.03 -17.04
CA ARG A 116 -2.36 5.07 -18.26
C ARG A 116 -0.87 4.98 -17.95
N ASN A 117 -0.39 5.77 -17.01
CA ASN A 117 1.00 5.79 -16.60
C ASN A 117 1.42 4.45 -15.97
N LEU A 118 0.55 3.80 -15.18
CA LEU A 118 0.83 2.46 -14.65
C LEU A 118 1.05 1.40 -15.74
N LYS A 119 0.34 1.49 -16.86
CA LYS A 119 0.55 0.57 -18.01
C LYS A 119 1.90 0.82 -18.68
N GLU A 120 2.32 2.08 -18.78
CA GLU A 120 3.63 2.44 -19.32
C GLU A 120 4.75 1.93 -18.40
N ILE A 121 4.64 2.15 -17.10
CA ILE A 121 5.59 1.65 -16.11
C ILE A 121 5.67 0.11 -16.15
N ALA A 122 4.53 -0.58 -16.27
CA ALA A 122 4.50 -2.04 -16.41
C ALA A 122 5.29 -2.51 -17.64
N LYS A 123 5.13 -1.82 -18.77
CA LYS A 123 5.91 -2.10 -19.99
C LYS A 123 7.40 -1.89 -19.77
N MET A 124 7.81 -0.81 -19.10
CA MET A 124 9.21 -0.54 -18.76
C MET A 124 9.79 -1.62 -17.84
N ALA A 125 8.99 -2.15 -16.91
CA ALA A 125 9.39 -3.23 -16.02
C ALA A 125 9.37 -4.63 -16.67
N GLY A 126 8.97 -4.73 -17.95
CA GLY A 126 8.81 -6.03 -18.63
C GLY A 126 7.65 -6.87 -18.04
N ILE A 127 6.62 -6.22 -17.50
CA ILE A 127 5.45 -6.89 -16.91
C ILE A 127 4.32 -6.90 -17.92
N HIS A 128 3.97 -8.10 -18.41
CA HIS A 128 2.95 -8.31 -19.44
C HIS A 128 1.54 -8.52 -18.86
N LYS A 129 1.22 -7.84 -17.75
CA LYS A 129 -0.10 -7.87 -17.11
C LYS A 129 -0.81 -6.54 -17.33
N ASN A 130 -2.13 -6.56 -17.40
CA ASN A 130 -2.92 -5.33 -17.45
C ASN A 130 -2.96 -4.69 -16.05
N ILE A 131 -2.07 -3.72 -15.83
CA ILE A 131 -1.92 -3.05 -14.54
C ILE A 131 -2.85 -1.84 -14.47
N THR A 132 -3.65 -1.80 -13.41
CA THR A 132 -4.48 -0.67 -12.99
C THR A 132 -4.29 -0.45 -11.50
N ASN A 133 -4.73 0.69 -10.97
CA ASN A 133 -4.62 1.00 -9.55
C ASN A 133 -5.22 -0.09 -8.62
N LYS A 134 -6.21 -0.84 -9.09
CA LYS A 134 -6.84 -1.94 -8.33
C LYS A 134 -5.89 -3.12 -8.11
N VAL A 135 -4.91 -3.30 -8.99
CA VAL A 135 -3.92 -4.40 -8.89
C VAL A 135 -3.07 -4.26 -7.64
N ALA A 136 -2.77 -3.04 -7.20
CA ALA A 136 -1.98 -2.79 -6.00
C ALA A 136 -2.57 -3.49 -4.76
N ARG A 137 -3.88 -3.34 -4.54
CA ARG A 137 -4.55 -3.96 -3.39
C ARG A 137 -4.57 -5.49 -3.47
N HIS A 138 -4.73 -6.05 -4.66
CA HIS A 138 -4.64 -7.50 -4.83
C HIS A 138 -3.22 -7.99 -4.59
N THR A 139 -2.24 -7.23 -5.03
CA THR A 139 -0.82 -7.50 -4.78
C THR A 139 -0.52 -7.49 -3.28
N ASN A 140 -0.96 -6.44 -2.56
CA ASN A 140 -0.82 -6.36 -1.10
C ASN A 140 -1.35 -7.63 -0.41
N ALA A 141 -2.61 -7.99 -0.67
CA ALA A 141 -3.24 -9.17 -0.07
C ALA A 141 -2.46 -10.46 -0.39
N GLN A 142 -2.02 -10.65 -1.64
CA GLN A 142 -1.27 -11.84 -2.05
C GLN A 142 0.13 -11.91 -1.42
N LEU A 143 0.82 -10.78 -1.26
CA LEU A 143 2.11 -10.74 -0.58
C LEU A 143 1.96 -11.16 0.89
N TRP A 144 1.02 -10.56 1.61
CA TRP A 144 0.79 -10.90 3.01
C TRP A 144 0.41 -12.37 3.21
N ILE A 145 -0.54 -12.90 2.42
CA ILE A 145 -0.96 -14.31 2.49
C ILE A 145 0.22 -15.24 2.19
N ARG A 146 0.96 -14.95 1.13
CA ARG A 146 2.04 -15.83 0.64
C ARG A 146 3.20 -15.89 1.62
N TYR A 147 3.50 -14.80 2.32
CA TYR A 147 4.63 -14.71 3.24
C TYR A 147 4.26 -14.91 4.70
N GLY A 148 3.04 -15.31 4.99
CA GLY A 148 2.67 -15.92 6.26
C GLY A 148 1.96 -15.02 7.26
N ALA A 149 1.32 -13.94 6.81
CA ALA A 149 0.41 -13.21 7.69
C ALA A 149 -0.84 -14.05 8.02
N GLU A 150 -1.24 -13.99 9.27
CA GLU A 150 -2.45 -14.68 9.72
C GLU A 150 -3.71 -14.05 9.14
N GLY A 151 -4.72 -14.88 8.81
CA GLY A 151 -5.91 -14.41 8.11
C GLY A 151 -6.73 -13.36 8.88
N ALA A 152 -6.81 -13.47 10.21
CA ALA A 152 -7.49 -12.48 11.05
C ALA A 152 -6.78 -11.13 11.02
N VAL A 153 -5.45 -11.14 11.13
CA VAL A 153 -4.60 -9.94 11.05
C VAL A 153 -4.74 -9.28 9.68
N LEU A 154 -4.66 -10.07 8.60
CA LEU A 154 -4.84 -9.55 7.25
C LEU A 154 -6.22 -8.90 7.06
N SER A 155 -7.27 -9.51 7.59
CA SER A 155 -8.63 -8.97 7.52
C SER A 155 -8.73 -7.58 8.17
N LYS A 156 -8.09 -7.40 9.34
CA LYS A 156 -8.02 -6.10 10.04
C LYS A 156 -7.22 -5.08 9.24
N MET A 157 -6.04 -5.46 8.74
CA MET A 157 -5.21 -4.59 7.90
C MET A 157 -5.92 -4.14 6.62
N MET A 158 -6.71 -5.03 6.03
CA MET A 158 -7.46 -4.75 4.80
C MET A 158 -8.78 -4.03 5.03
N GLY A 159 -9.26 -3.90 6.28
CA GLY A 159 -10.56 -3.32 6.58
C GLY A 159 -11.73 -4.11 5.98
N HIS A 160 -11.67 -5.44 6.00
CA HIS A 160 -12.75 -6.28 5.49
C HIS A 160 -13.87 -6.43 6.52
N THR A 161 -15.14 -6.25 6.10
CA THR A 161 -16.34 -6.37 6.94
C THR A 161 -16.87 -7.79 7.06
N LYS A 162 -16.52 -8.68 6.14
CA LYS A 162 -17.03 -10.06 6.13
C LYS A 162 -15.98 -11.00 6.70
N GLN A 163 -16.07 -11.27 7.99
CA GLN A 163 -15.85 -12.61 8.48
C GLN A 163 -17.23 -13.24 8.69
N GLU A 164 -17.65 -14.09 7.77
CA GLU A 164 -18.52 -15.19 8.14
C GLU A 164 -17.68 -16.11 9.03
N THR A 165 -17.78 -15.88 10.30
CA THR A 165 -17.82 -16.89 11.34
C THR A 165 -17.72 -16.19 12.70
N THR A 166 -18.74 -16.34 13.46
CA THR A 166 -18.88 -16.19 14.88
C THR A 166 -17.71 -16.85 15.64
N ARG A 167 -16.58 -16.17 15.74
CA ARG A 167 -15.56 -16.49 16.75
C ARG A 167 -14.73 -15.24 17.06
N ASN A 168 -15.06 -14.74 18.26
CA ASN A 168 -14.27 -13.81 19.06
C ASN A 168 -14.07 -12.40 18.48
N TYR A 169 -14.73 -11.47 19.12
CA TYR A 169 -14.37 -10.06 19.19
C TYR A 169 -12.95 -9.91 19.79
N TYR A 170 -11.93 -10.33 19.06
CA TYR A 170 -10.61 -9.84 19.33
C TYR A 170 -10.49 -8.48 18.67
N ASP A 171 -10.38 -7.50 19.50
CA ASP A 171 -9.99 -6.16 19.08
C ASP A 171 -8.53 -6.24 18.67
N VAL A 172 -8.29 -6.54 17.38
CA VAL A 172 -6.91 -6.68 16.85
C VAL A 172 -6.24 -5.32 16.95
N ASN A 173 -5.29 -5.21 17.85
CA ASN A 173 -4.48 -4.03 18.12
C ASN A 173 -3.09 -4.13 17.46
N LEU A 174 -2.25 -3.12 17.61
CA LEU A 174 -0.91 -3.10 17.00
C LEU A 174 -0.01 -4.27 17.45
N PRO A 175 0.09 -4.62 18.75
CA PRO A 175 0.86 -5.80 19.16
C PRO A 175 0.43 -7.10 18.49
N GLU A 176 -0.87 -7.31 18.28
CA GLU A 176 -1.39 -8.48 17.56
C GLU A 176 -1.05 -8.45 16.08
N ILE A 177 -1.05 -7.27 15.45
CA ILE A 177 -0.56 -7.10 14.07
C ILE A 177 0.93 -7.47 13.98
N VAL A 178 1.74 -6.98 14.92
CA VAL A 178 3.19 -7.28 14.97
C VAL A 178 3.41 -8.78 15.10
N GLU A 179 2.75 -9.43 16.06
CA GLU A 179 2.87 -10.88 16.28
C GLU A 179 2.38 -11.69 15.06
N GLY A 180 1.20 -11.38 14.54
CA GLY A 180 0.62 -12.09 13.38
C GLY A 180 1.36 -11.83 12.06
N THR A 181 2.27 -10.88 12.03
CA THR A 181 3.13 -10.58 10.87
C THR A 181 4.62 -10.79 11.14
N LYS A 182 5.00 -11.36 12.26
CA LYS A 182 6.42 -11.51 12.67
C LYS A 182 7.28 -12.27 11.67
N ARG A 183 6.68 -13.22 10.94
CA ARG A 183 7.39 -14.01 9.91
C ARG A 183 7.61 -13.26 8.60
N VAL A 184 6.99 -12.08 8.46
CA VAL A 184 7.04 -11.31 7.22
C VAL A 184 8.06 -10.19 7.36
N ASP A 185 9.10 -10.22 6.55
CA ASP A 185 10.13 -9.18 6.46
C ASP A 185 10.28 -8.73 5.00
N PHE A 186 9.45 -7.79 4.61
CA PHE A 186 9.49 -7.24 3.25
C PHE A 186 10.77 -6.42 3.00
N GLY A 187 11.36 -5.81 4.03
CA GLY A 187 12.65 -5.13 3.92
C GLY A 187 13.75 -6.09 3.48
N ALA A 188 13.88 -7.23 4.13
CA ALA A 188 14.83 -8.28 3.74
C ALA A 188 14.50 -8.88 2.36
N MET A 189 13.23 -8.85 1.95
CA MET A 189 12.78 -9.27 0.61
C MET A 189 13.01 -8.21 -0.48
N GLY A 190 13.53 -7.02 -0.15
CA GLY A 190 13.89 -5.97 -1.10
C GLY A 190 12.72 -5.10 -1.61
N ILE A 191 11.61 -5.04 -0.91
CA ILE A 191 10.44 -4.20 -1.26
C ILE A 191 10.02 -3.26 -0.14
#